data_08cefa9ba30196ec17903de607b2efa5
#
_entry.id   08cefa9ba30196ec17903de607b2efa5
#
_cell.length_a   1.000
_cell.length_b   1.000
_cell.length_c   1.000
_cell.angle_alpha   90.00
_cell.angle_beta   90.00
_cell.angle_gamma   90.00
#
_symmetry.space_group_name_H-M   'P 1'
#
loop_
_entity.id
_entity.type
_entity.pdbx_description
1 polymer ?
#
loop_
_entity_poly.entity_id
_entity_poly.type
_entity_poly.pdbx_seq_one_letter_code
_entity_poly.pdbx_strand_id
1 'polypeptide(L)'
;NYEQKIQNAFKEVADALALRQSLNDQISAQQRYLASLQITLQRARALYQHGAVSYLEVLDAERSLFATRQTLLDLNYARQVNEISLYTALGGGWQQ
;
A
#
# COMPACT_ATOMS: atom_id res chain seq x y z
N ASN A 1 20.49 -28.60 -10.95
CA ASN A 1 20.75 -28.38 -12.37
C ASN A 1 20.94 -26.89 -12.66
N TYR A 2 21.97 -26.58 -13.42
CA TYR A 2 22.35 -25.21 -13.71
C TYR A 2 21.23 -24.44 -14.44
N GLU A 3 20.63 -25.07 -15.45
CA GLU A 3 19.55 -24.44 -16.20
C GLU A 3 18.33 -24.16 -15.34
N GLN A 4 17.99 -25.07 -14.45
CA GLN A 4 16.90 -24.86 -13.52
C GLN A 4 17.16 -23.69 -12.60
N LYS A 5 18.38 -23.53 -12.12
CA LYS A 5 18.72 -22.41 -11.26
C LYS A 5 18.57 -21.08 -11.98
N ILE A 6 18.97 -21.03 -13.25
CA ILE A 6 18.81 -19.81 -14.04
C ILE A 6 17.34 -19.51 -14.28
N GLN A 7 16.55 -20.52 -14.63
CA GLN A 7 15.12 -20.35 -14.86
C GLN A 7 14.40 -19.91 -13.59
N ASN A 8 14.77 -20.48 -12.45
CA ASN A 8 14.18 -20.10 -11.17
C ASN A 8 14.51 -18.65 -10.81
N ALA A 9 15.76 -18.23 -11.08
CA ALA A 9 16.16 -16.84 -10.83
C ALA A 9 15.37 -15.88 -11.71
N PHE A 10 15.17 -16.22 -12.98
CA PHE A 10 14.35 -15.42 -13.88
C PHE A 10 12.93 -15.29 -13.37
N LYS A 11 12.35 -16.41 -12.94
CA LYS A 11 11.00 -16.41 -12.43
C LYS A 11 10.88 -15.55 -11.18
N GLU A 12 11.83 -15.66 -10.27
CA GLU A 12 11.82 -14.86 -9.05
C GLU A 12 11.88 -13.36 -9.35
N VAL A 13 12.72 -12.96 -10.31
CA VAL A 13 12.82 -11.56 -10.71
C VAL A 13 11.50 -11.10 -11.35
N ALA A 14 10.96 -11.91 -12.25
CA ALA A 14 9.71 -11.58 -12.93
C ALA A 14 8.57 -11.45 -11.94
N ASP A 15 8.47 -12.37 -10.98
CA ASP A 15 7.44 -12.32 -9.96
C ASP A 15 7.58 -11.08 -9.08
N ALA A 16 8.81 -10.75 -8.70
CA ALA A 16 9.07 -9.57 -7.87
C ALA A 16 8.73 -8.28 -8.60
N LEU A 17 9.02 -8.21 -9.91
CA LEU A 17 8.68 -7.03 -10.70
C LEU A 17 7.17 -6.89 -10.87
N ALA A 18 6.45 -8.01 -11.08
CA ALA A 18 5.00 -7.98 -11.18
C ALA A 18 4.37 -7.55 -9.86
N LEU A 19 4.87 -8.05 -8.75
CA LEU A 19 4.39 -7.65 -7.43
C LEU A 19 4.69 -6.19 -7.15
N ARG A 20 5.86 -5.71 -7.54
CA ARG A 20 6.22 -4.31 -7.40
C ARG A 20 5.20 -3.40 -8.09
N GLN A 21 4.83 -3.75 -9.31
CA GLN A 21 3.84 -2.99 -10.06
C GLN A 21 2.49 -3.02 -9.36
N SER A 22 2.06 -4.19 -8.92
CA SER A 22 0.79 -4.36 -8.21
C SER A 22 0.75 -3.52 -6.92
N LEU A 23 1.85 -3.57 -6.15
CA LEU A 23 1.92 -2.81 -4.90
C LEU A 23 1.91 -1.31 -5.16
N ASN A 24 2.61 -0.85 -6.19
CA ASN A 24 2.60 0.57 -6.55
C ASN A 24 1.19 1.02 -6.95
N ASP A 25 0.46 0.20 -7.70
CA ASP A 25 -0.92 0.51 -8.10
C ASP A 25 -1.84 0.55 -6.89
N GLN A 26 -1.70 -0.39 -5.98
CA GLN A 26 -2.51 -0.44 -4.76
C GLN A 26 -2.23 0.76 -3.85
N ILE A 27 -0.97 1.13 -3.71
CA ILE A 27 -0.59 2.30 -2.91
C ILE A 27 -1.19 3.56 -3.49
N SER A 28 -1.10 3.75 -4.81
CA SER A 28 -1.68 4.91 -5.48
C SER A 28 -3.19 4.98 -5.26
N ALA A 29 -3.88 3.84 -5.40
CA ALA A 29 -5.33 3.79 -5.19
C ALA A 29 -5.69 4.13 -3.75
N GLN A 30 -4.94 3.60 -2.78
CA GLN A 30 -5.20 3.87 -1.37
C GLN A 30 -4.90 5.32 -1.00
N GLN A 31 -3.90 5.92 -1.61
CA GLN A 31 -3.59 7.34 -1.39
C GLN A 31 -4.74 8.24 -1.87
N ARG A 32 -5.32 7.91 -3.02
CA ARG A 32 -6.48 8.65 -3.53
C ARG A 32 -7.68 8.48 -2.61
N TYR A 33 -7.88 7.26 -2.13
CA TYR A 33 -8.97 6.97 -1.20
C TYR A 33 -8.78 7.72 0.12
N LEU A 34 -7.55 7.76 0.61
CA LEU A 34 -7.23 8.51 1.84
C LEU A 34 -7.59 9.99 1.67
N ALA A 35 -7.24 10.59 0.54
CA ALA A 35 -7.55 11.99 0.27
C ALA A 35 -9.07 12.22 0.28
N SER A 36 -9.85 11.30 -0.32
CA SER A 36 -11.31 11.37 -0.29
C SER A 36 -11.86 11.29 1.13
N LEU A 37 -11.29 10.40 1.93
CA LEU A 37 -11.74 10.23 3.31
C LEU A 37 -11.43 11.45 4.17
N GLN A 38 -10.32 12.13 3.90
CA GLN A 38 -10.00 13.36 4.62
C GLN A 38 -11.04 14.44 4.34
N ILE A 39 -11.49 14.55 3.10
CA ILE A 39 -12.56 15.47 2.72
C ILE A 39 -13.87 15.07 3.41
N THR A 40 -14.19 13.78 3.38
CA THR A 40 -15.41 13.26 4.03
C THR A 40 -15.42 13.59 5.52
N LEU A 41 -14.27 13.41 6.18
CA LEU A 41 -14.17 13.72 7.60
C LEU A 41 -14.37 15.20 7.88
N GLN A 42 -13.77 16.06 7.08
CA GLN A 42 -13.95 17.51 7.22
C GLN A 42 -15.43 17.89 7.11
N ARG A 43 -16.12 17.31 6.12
CA ARG A 43 -17.54 17.55 5.90
C ARG A 43 -18.39 17.06 7.07
N ALA A 44 -18.09 15.87 7.57
CA ALA A 44 -18.81 15.29 8.68
C ALA A 44 -18.66 16.15 9.93
N ARG A 45 -17.44 16.64 10.20
CA ARG A 45 -17.20 17.53 11.34
C ARG A 45 -17.97 18.84 11.21
N ALA A 46 -17.96 19.43 10.01
CA ALA A 46 -18.69 20.67 9.78
C ALA A 46 -20.21 20.48 9.96
N LEU A 47 -20.74 19.39 9.41
CA LEU A 47 -22.16 19.08 9.56
C LEU A 47 -22.52 18.80 11.03
N TYR A 48 -21.66 18.12 11.74
CA TYR A 48 -21.88 17.86 13.17
C TYR A 48 -21.92 19.17 13.96
N GLN A 49 -20.99 20.09 13.70
CA GLN A 49 -20.94 21.36 14.38
C GLN A 49 -22.22 22.19 14.16
N HIS A 50 -22.87 21.99 13.01
CA HIS A 50 -24.13 22.67 12.69
C HIS A 50 -25.35 21.84 13.08
N GLY A 51 -25.16 20.72 13.74
CA GLY A 51 -26.24 19.87 14.21
C GLY A 51 -26.95 19.07 13.13
N ALA A 52 -26.36 18.98 11.93
CA ALA A 52 -27.02 18.31 10.80
C ALA A 52 -26.83 16.80 10.81
N VAL A 53 -25.80 16.30 11.46
CA VAL A 53 -25.53 14.85 11.56
C VAL A 53 -25.11 14.51 12.98
N SER A 54 -25.19 13.22 13.32
CA SER A 54 -24.76 12.75 14.64
C SER A 54 -23.24 12.62 14.68
N TYR A 55 -22.69 12.61 15.89
CA TYR A 55 -21.27 12.41 16.09
C TYR A 55 -20.81 11.03 15.58
N LEU A 56 -21.73 10.09 15.50
CA LEU A 56 -21.42 8.76 14.98
C LEU A 56 -20.87 8.83 13.56
N GLU A 57 -21.37 9.74 12.73
CA GLU A 57 -20.87 9.91 11.36
C GLU A 57 -19.43 10.40 11.37
N VAL A 58 -19.06 11.28 12.30
CA VAL A 58 -17.68 11.72 12.46
C VAL A 58 -16.80 10.54 12.85
N LEU A 59 -17.25 9.72 13.79
CA LEU A 59 -16.50 8.54 14.24
C LEU A 59 -16.31 7.53 13.12
N ASP A 60 -17.34 7.31 12.31
CA ASP A 60 -17.24 6.37 11.18
C ASP A 60 -16.20 6.86 10.16
N ALA A 61 -16.20 8.16 9.87
CA ALA A 61 -15.21 8.73 8.97
C ALA A 61 -13.79 8.63 9.54
N GLU A 62 -13.64 8.85 10.84
CA GLU A 62 -12.34 8.71 11.52
C GLU A 62 -11.83 7.28 11.47
N ARG A 63 -12.72 6.30 11.68
CA ARG A 63 -12.36 4.88 11.61
C ARG A 63 -11.89 4.50 10.22
N SER A 64 -12.62 4.95 9.20
CA SER A 64 -12.25 4.66 7.81
C SER A 64 -10.89 5.26 7.47
N LEU A 65 -10.65 6.48 7.93
CA LEU A 65 -9.38 7.15 7.71
C LEU A 65 -8.23 6.38 8.37
N PHE A 66 -8.43 5.98 9.62
CA PHE A 66 -7.43 5.23 10.37
C PHE A 66 -7.13 3.89 9.68
N ALA A 67 -8.17 3.16 9.28
CA ALA A 67 -8.01 1.88 8.61
C ALA A 67 -7.23 2.02 7.30
N THR A 68 -7.51 3.07 6.53
CA THR A 68 -6.81 3.32 5.28
C THR A 68 -5.34 3.66 5.51
N ARG A 69 -5.04 4.43 6.55
CA ARG A 69 -3.65 4.71 6.92
C ARG A 69 -2.91 3.43 7.29
N GLN A 70 -3.56 2.52 8.01
CA GLN A 70 -2.96 1.24 8.35
C GLN A 70 -2.70 0.41 7.10
N THR A 71 -3.64 0.38 6.17
CA THR A 71 -3.47 -0.32 4.90
C THR A 71 -2.28 0.24 4.14
N LEU A 72 -2.12 1.57 4.11
CA LEU A 72 -0.98 2.19 3.44
C LEU A 72 0.34 1.81 4.09
N LEU A 73 0.39 1.78 5.41
CA LEU A 73 1.60 1.34 6.11
C LEU A 73 1.95 -0.10 5.76
N ASP A 74 0.95 -0.99 5.72
CA ASP A 74 1.16 -2.38 5.38
C ASP A 74 1.65 -2.53 3.94
N LEU A 75 1.06 -1.78 3.01
CA LEU A 75 1.46 -1.82 1.61
C LEU A 75 2.88 -1.28 1.40
N ASN A 76 3.23 -0.20 2.09
CA ASN A 76 4.58 0.35 2.02
C ASN A 76 5.59 -0.63 2.58
N TYR A 77 5.25 -1.31 3.68
CA TYR A 77 6.10 -2.33 4.24
C TYR A 77 6.30 -3.49 3.25
N ALA A 78 5.19 -3.96 2.66
CA ALA A 78 5.25 -5.04 1.67
C ALA A 78 6.11 -4.64 0.47
N ARG A 79 6.02 -3.38 0.05
CA ARG A 79 6.83 -2.88 -1.06
C ARG A 79 8.31 -2.90 -0.70
N GLN A 80 8.67 -2.49 0.51
CA GLN A 80 10.06 -2.53 0.96
C GLN A 80 10.59 -3.96 1.02
N VAL A 81 9.79 -4.89 1.54
CA VAL A 81 10.17 -6.30 1.59
C VAL A 81 10.38 -6.83 0.17
N ASN A 82 9.51 -6.46 -0.76
CA ASN A 82 9.63 -6.89 -2.14
C ASN A 82 10.88 -6.33 -2.82
N GLU A 83 11.27 -5.09 -2.51
CA GLU A 83 12.50 -4.51 -3.05
C GLU A 83 13.71 -5.29 -2.56
N ILE A 84 13.70 -5.74 -1.31
CA ILE A 84 14.77 -6.58 -0.78
C ILE A 84 14.79 -7.93 -1.51
N SER A 85 13.61 -8.53 -1.73
CA SER A 85 13.50 -9.79 -2.46
C SER A 85 14.02 -9.65 -3.88
N LEU A 86 13.67 -8.55 -4.55
CA LEU A 86 14.15 -8.29 -5.89
C LEU A 86 15.67 -8.13 -5.93
N TYR A 87 16.22 -7.39 -4.99
CA TYR A 87 17.66 -7.22 -4.88
C TYR A 87 18.34 -8.57 -4.70
N THR A 88 17.81 -9.41 -3.82
CA THR A 88 18.35 -10.75 -3.58
C THR A 88 18.24 -11.62 -4.84
N ALA A 89 17.11 -11.55 -5.54
CA ALA A 89 16.89 -12.34 -6.75
C ALA A 89 17.83 -11.92 -7.88
N LEU A 90 18.25 -10.65 -7.90
CA LEU A 90 19.21 -10.13 -8.87
C LEU A 90 20.66 -10.46 -8.49
N GLY A 91 20.83 -11.25 -7.44
CA GLY A 91 22.15 -11.63 -6.99
C GLY A 91 22.76 -10.70 -5.97
N GLY A 92 21.92 -10.07 -5.19
CA GLY A 92 22.28 -9.18 -4.08
C GLY A 92 23.74 -8.94 -3.79
N GLY A 93 24.54 -8.75 -3.51
CA GLY A 93 25.94 -8.62 -3.25
C GLY A 93 26.88 -9.03 -4.36
N TRP A 94 26.39 -9.33 -5.52
CA TRP A 94 27.28 -9.82 -6.57
C TRP A 94 28.28 -8.75 -7.04
N GLN A 95 27.97 -7.52 -6.86
CA GLN A 95 28.83 -6.45 -7.32
C GLN A 95 30.01 -6.20 -6.41
N GLN A 96 30.19 -6.93 -5.35
CA GLN A 96 31.38 -6.76 -4.56
C GLN A 96 32.61 -7.27 -5.22
#